data_362de9325a4b4821e59b56c8d17b28c2
#
_entry.id   362de9325a4b4821e59b56c8d17b28c2
#
_cell.length_a   1.000
_cell.length_b   1.000
_cell.length_c   1.000
_cell.angle_alpha   90.00
_cell.angle_beta   90.00
_cell.angle_gamma   90.00
#
_symmetry.space_group_name_H-M   'P 1'
#
loop_
_entity.id
_entity.type
_entity.pdbx_description
1 polymer ?
#
loop_
_entity_poly.entity_id
_entity_poly.type
_entity_poly.pdbx_seq_one_letter_code
_entity_poly.pdbx_strand_id
1 'polypeptide(L)'
;MEVGGSEDTAVLTISGHDLECRGANPNDWYKGTFTLREDTTPRQCVLAITGCASPDYIGKTCLAIYQIADGTLTMAGNEPGNPNPPPAFGAEGARTFKFKLR
;
A
#
# COMPACT_ATOMS: atom_id res chain seq x y z
N MET A 1 -12.41 -0.33 7.85
CA MET A 1 -11.68 0.67 8.62
C MET A 1 -11.08 1.69 7.68
N GLU A 2 -11.28 2.94 7.97
CA GLU A 2 -10.68 4.01 7.19
C GLU A 2 -9.45 4.55 7.90
N VAL A 3 -8.34 4.65 7.16
CA VAL A 3 -7.10 5.22 7.66
C VAL A 3 -6.85 6.46 6.83
N GLY A 4 -7.00 7.63 7.45
CA GLY A 4 -7.00 8.88 6.71
C GLY A 4 -5.70 9.65 6.76
N GLY A 5 -5.47 10.47 5.73
CA GLY A 5 -4.58 11.59 5.76
C GLY A 5 -3.10 11.31 5.73
N SER A 6 -2.57 10.92 4.58
CA SER A 6 -1.14 11.06 4.34
C SER A 6 -0.80 12.53 4.06
N GLU A 7 0.47 12.87 4.03
CA GLU A 7 0.94 14.19 3.60
C GLU A 7 0.46 14.53 2.18
N ASP A 8 0.17 13.51 1.38
CA ASP A 8 -0.31 13.64 0.01
C ASP A 8 -1.83 13.56 -0.11
N THR A 9 -2.55 13.69 1.00
CA THR A 9 -4.02 13.60 1.07
C THR A 9 -4.58 12.25 0.61
N ALA A 10 -3.77 11.19 0.56
CA ALA A 10 -4.24 9.86 0.25
C ALA A 10 -5.08 9.28 1.38
N VAL A 11 -6.08 8.47 1.03
CA VAL A 11 -6.95 7.79 1.97
C VAL A 11 -6.86 6.29 1.74
N LEU A 12 -6.66 5.54 2.82
CA LEU A 12 -6.62 4.09 2.79
C LEU A 12 -7.85 3.55 3.51
N THR A 13 -8.62 2.71 2.83
CA THR A 13 -9.81 2.05 3.38
C THR A 13 -9.56 0.56 3.41
N ILE A 14 -9.77 -0.06 4.57
CA ILE A 14 -9.58 -1.50 4.78
C ILE A 14 -10.87 -2.09 5.29
N SER A 15 -11.33 -3.18 4.65
CA SER A 15 -12.50 -3.94 5.08
C SER A 15 -12.20 -5.43 4.91
N GLY A 16 -12.00 -6.16 6.02
CA GLY A 16 -11.59 -7.55 5.97
C GLY A 16 -10.24 -7.70 5.29
N HIS A 17 -10.21 -8.40 4.16
CA HIS A 17 -8.99 -8.56 3.34
C HIS A 17 -8.98 -7.61 2.14
N ASP A 18 -9.94 -6.71 2.03
CA ASP A 18 -10.03 -5.76 0.95
C ASP A 18 -9.36 -4.45 1.33
N LEU A 19 -8.64 -3.86 0.39
CA LEU A 19 -7.92 -2.62 0.58
C LEU A 19 -8.15 -1.71 -0.61
N GLU A 20 -8.41 -0.43 -0.33
CA GLU A 20 -8.49 0.61 -1.36
C GLU A 20 -7.67 1.81 -0.91
N CYS A 21 -6.77 2.25 -1.77
CA CYS A 21 -5.97 3.45 -1.57
C CYS A 21 -6.32 4.47 -2.65
N ARG A 22 -6.74 5.66 -2.23
CA ARG A 22 -7.05 6.77 -3.15
C ARG A 22 -6.19 7.97 -2.81
N GLY A 23 -5.47 8.48 -3.82
CA GLY A 23 -4.74 9.73 -3.70
C GLY A 23 -5.61 10.94 -4.05
N ALA A 24 -5.01 12.14 -4.03
CA ALA A 24 -5.70 13.38 -4.37
C ALA A 24 -6.07 13.44 -5.85
N ASN A 25 -5.28 12.80 -6.71
CA ASN A 25 -5.56 12.76 -8.14
C ASN A 25 -6.57 11.64 -8.43
N PRO A 26 -7.64 11.89 -9.20
CA PRO A 26 -8.64 10.86 -9.51
C PRO A 26 -8.08 9.65 -10.27
N ASN A 27 -6.91 9.77 -10.88
CA ASN A 27 -6.23 8.66 -11.53
C ASN A 27 -5.23 7.95 -10.61
N ASP A 28 -5.14 8.33 -9.34
CA ASP A 28 -4.22 7.75 -8.38
C ASP A 28 -5.00 6.93 -7.35
N TRP A 29 -5.38 5.70 -7.75
CA TRP A 29 -6.09 4.79 -6.88
C TRP A 29 -5.74 3.34 -7.18
N TYR A 30 -5.76 2.52 -6.13
CA TYR A 30 -5.54 1.08 -6.19
C TYR A 30 -6.52 0.39 -5.27
N LYS A 31 -7.02 -0.76 -5.69
CA LYS A 31 -7.78 -1.63 -4.80
C LYS A 31 -7.43 -3.09 -5.06
N GLY A 32 -7.62 -3.90 -4.05
CA GLY A 32 -7.34 -5.31 -4.16
C GLY A 32 -7.55 -6.04 -2.85
N THR A 33 -7.12 -7.29 -2.83
CA THR A 33 -7.08 -8.10 -1.63
C THR A 33 -5.67 -8.18 -1.11
N PHE A 34 -5.50 -8.20 0.21
CA PHE A 34 -4.18 -8.18 0.81
C PHE A 34 -3.99 -9.29 1.83
N THR A 35 -2.73 -9.67 2.02
CA THR A 35 -2.28 -10.61 3.04
C THR A 35 -1.08 -9.99 3.74
N LEU A 36 -1.02 -10.12 5.06
CA LEU A 36 0.09 -9.60 5.84
C LEU A 36 1.07 -10.72 6.18
N ARG A 37 2.35 -10.41 6.08
CA ARG A 37 3.45 -11.25 6.55
C ARG A 37 4.08 -10.57 7.74
N GLU A 38 3.73 -11.01 8.94
CA GLU A 38 4.16 -10.38 10.20
C GLU A 38 5.45 -10.97 10.76
N ASP A 39 5.91 -12.06 10.20
CA ASP A 39 7.14 -12.76 10.62
C ASP A 39 8.39 -12.23 9.92
N THR A 40 8.26 -11.18 9.12
CA THR A 40 9.38 -10.54 8.43
C THR A 40 9.76 -9.22 9.11
N THR A 41 10.97 -8.75 8.85
CA THR A 41 11.46 -7.45 9.33
C THR A 41 12.06 -6.68 8.15
N PRO A 42 11.44 -5.58 7.69
CA PRO A 42 10.13 -5.06 8.10
C PRO A 42 8.98 -5.98 7.70
N ARG A 43 7.82 -5.80 8.35
CA ARG A 43 6.62 -6.57 8.02
C ARG A 43 6.18 -6.29 6.59
N GLN A 44 5.62 -7.28 5.94
CA GLN A 44 5.24 -7.20 4.53
C GLN A 44 3.74 -7.27 4.34
N CYS A 45 3.26 -6.54 3.31
CA CYS A 45 1.89 -6.60 2.83
C CYS A 45 1.93 -7.05 1.36
N VAL A 46 1.21 -8.11 1.05
CA VAL A 46 1.09 -8.62 -0.32
C VAL A 46 -0.29 -8.21 -0.83
N LEU A 47 -0.33 -7.33 -1.83
CA LEU A 47 -1.56 -6.81 -2.41
C LEU A 47 -1.77 -7.39 -3.79
N ALA A 48 -2.85 -8.15 -3.95
CA ALA A 48 -3.29 -8.63 -5.26
C ALA A 48 -4.23 -7.57 -5.86
N ILE A 49 -3.81 -6.89 -6.91
CA ILE A 49 -4.53 -5.76 -7.47
C ILE A 49 -5.73 -6.26 -8.29
N THR A 50 -6.93 -5.84 -7.89
CA THR A 50 -8.17 -6.15 -8.60
C THR A 50 -8.72 -4.95 -9.37
N GLY A 51 -8.26 -3.74 -9.05
CA GLY A 51 -8.64 -2.53 -9.75
C GLY A 51 -7.63 -1.42 -9.56
N CYS A 52 -7.46 -0.62 -10.60
CA CYS A 52 -6.47 0.44 -10.62
C CYS A 52 -6.72 1.31 -11.85
N ALA A 53 -6.29 2.57 -11.82
CA ALA A 53 -6.42 3.46 -12.97
C ALA A 53 -5.59 3.00 -14.16
N SER A 54 -4.53 2.22 -13.91
CA SER A 54 -3.68 1.66 -14.97
C SER A 54 -4.07 0.19 -15.18
N PRO A 55 -4.78 -0.16 -16.27
CA PRO A 55 -5.27 -1.53 -16.47
C PRO A 55 -4.16 -2.58 -16.53
N ASP A 56 -2.95 -2.18 -16.88
CA ASP A 56 -1.81 -3.10 -16.97
C ASP A 56 -1.42 -3.72 -15.63
N TYR A 57 -1.83 -3.11 -14.52
CA TYR A 57 -1.52 -3.62 -13.18
C TYR A 57 -2.59 -4.55 -12.63
N ILE A 58 -3.76 -4.60 -13.25
CA ILE A 58 -4.84 -5.49 -12.78
C ILE A 58 -4.42 -6.94 -12.96
N GLY A 59 -4.55 -7.73 -11.89
CA GLY A 59 -4.09 -9.11 -11.86
C GLY A 59 -2.66 -9.29 -11.40
N LYS A 60 -1.92 -8.21 -11.22
CA LYS A 60 -0.54 -8.26 -10.71
C LYS A 60 -0.52 -8.14 -9.19
N THR A 61 0.59 -8.56 -8.59
CA THR A 61 0.80 -8.49 -7.15
C THR A 61 1.80 -7.40 -6.83
N CYS A 62 1.44 -6.56 -5.88
CA CYS A 62 2.32 -5.52 -5.35
C CYS A 62 2.88 -5.99 -4.00
N LEU A 63 4.19 -6.03 -3.87
CA LEU A 63 4.86 -6.34 -2.61
C LEU A 63 5.23 -5.04 -1.91
N ALA A 64 4.79 -4.91 -0.67
CA ALA A 64 5.01 -3.71 0.14
C ALA A 64 5.55 -4.10 1.50
N ILE A 65 6.22 -3.15 2.14
CA ILE A 65 6.59 -3.22 3.55
C ILE A 65 5.77 -2.20 4.32
N TYR A 66 5.51 -2.44 5.60
CA TYR A 66 4.74 -1.53 6.42
C TYR A 66 5.20 -1.53 7.87
N GLN A 67 4.90 -0.44 8.56
CA GLN A 67 5.05 -0.34 10.01
C GLN A 67 3.97 0.54 10.58
N ILE A 68 3.60 0.28 11.83
CA ILE A 68 2.68 1.12 12.59
C ILE A 68 3.43 1.59 13.81
N ALA A 69 3.55 2.90 13.97
CA ALA A 69 4.21 3.53 15.11
C ALA A 69 3.60 4.89 15.36
N ASP A 70 3.36 5.21 16.65
CA ASP A 70 2.84 6.51 17.08
C ASP A 70 1.55 6.93 16.37
N GLY A 71 0.65 5.97 16.12
CA GLY A 71 -0.62 6.22 15.44
C GLY A 71 -0.48 6.50 13.94
N THR A 72 0.66 6.16 13.36
CA THR A 72 0.92 6.34 11.92
C THR A 72 1.23 5.01 11.27
N LEU A 73 0.58 4.73 10.15
CA LEU A 73 0.91 3.63 9.27
C LEU A 73 1.81 4.15 8.16
N THR A 74 3.01 3.60 8.06
CA THR A 74 3.93 3.86 6.95
C THR A 74 3.99 2.63 6.06
N MET A 75 3.83 2.84 4.77
CA MET A 75 3.80 1.74 3.80
C MET A 75 4.63 2.14 2.58
N ALA A 76 5.47 1.22 2.11
CA ALA A 76 6.26 1.43 0.91
C ALA A 76 6.07 0.22 -0.02
N GLY A 77 5.73 0.48 -1.28
CA GLY A 77 5.47 -0.56 -2.26
C GLY A 77 6.32 -0.39 -3.51
N ASN A 78 6.76 -1.51 -4.06
CA ASN A 78 7.40 -1.53 -5.37
C ASN A 78 6.33 -1.56 -6.46
N GLU A 79 6.76 -1.40 -7.70
CA GLU A 79 5.86 -1.49 -8.85
C GLU A 79 5.15 -2.85 -8.87
N PRO A 80 3.83 -2.90 -9.14
CA PRO A 80 3.12 -4.16 -9.28
C PRO A 80 3.79 -5.06 -10.32
N GLY A 81 3.97 -6.35 -9.98
CA GLY A 81 4.69 -7.30 -10.81
C GLY A 81 6.15 -7.47 -10.44
N ASN A 82 6.72 -6.57 -9.64
CA ASN A 82 8.08 -6.75 -9.13
C ASN A 82 8.06 -7.88 -8.08
N PRO A 83 8.89 -8.93 -8.23
CA PRO A 83 8.88 -10.07 -7.32
C PRO A 83 9.54 -9.79 -5.97
N ASN A 84 10.13 -8.63 -5.79
CA ASN A 84 10.85 -8.27 -4.56
C ASN A 84 10.12 -7.15 -3.81
N PRO A 85 10.06 -7.21 -2.46
CA PRO A 85 9.60 -6.07 -1.68
C PRO A 85 10.67 -4.99 -1.63
N PRO A 86 10.30 -3.72 -1.28
CA PRO A 86 11.30 -2.69 -1.05
C PRO A 86 12.23 -3.09 0.09
N PRO A 87 13.53 -2.78 0.02
CA PRO A 87 14.47 -3.11 1.10
C PRO A 87 14.30 -2.22 2.33
N ALA A 88 13.73 -1.03 2.17
CA ALA A 88 13.54 -0.08 3.27
C ALA A 88 12.49 0.96 2.87
N PHE A 89 11.97 1.67 3.88
CA PHE A 89 11.11 2.82 3.65
C PHE A 89 11.92 3.94 3.00
N GLY A 90 11.34 4.60 1.99
CA GLY A 90 12.04 5.64 1.25
C GLY A 90 13.06 5.13 0.25
N ALA A 91 13.09 3.82 -0.03
CA ALA A 91 14.01 3.27 -1.03
C ALA A 91 13.71 3.84 -2.41
N GLU A 92 14.75 4.01 -3.20
CA GLU A 92 14.62 4.49 -4.57
C GLU A 92 13.76 3.51 -5.39
N GLY A 93 12.81 4.05 -6.14
CA GLY A 93 11.88 3.24 -6.94
C GLY A 93 10.67 2.75 -6.17
N ALA A 94 10.65 2.88 -4.84
CA ALA A 94 9.50 2.52 -4.02
C ALA A 94 8.63 3.75 -3.76
N ARG A 95 7.32 3.56 -3.79
CA ARG A 95 6.38 4.62 -3.43
C ARG A 95 6.03 4.48 -1.95
N THR A 96 6.27 5.53 -1.18
CA THR A 96 6.04 5.53 0.27
C THR A 96 4.84 6.40 0.62
N PHE A 97 3.96 5.85 1.46
CA PHE A 97 2.78 6.53 1.98
C PHE A 97 2.81 6.54 3.49
N LYS A 98 2.29 7.62 4.08
CA LYS A 98 2.08 7.74 5.51
C LYS A 98 0.62 8.09 5.77
N PHE A 99 -0.03 7.30 6.62
CA PHE A 99 -1.44 7.50 6.97
C PHE A 99 -1.56 7.63 8.48
N LYS A 100 -2.35 8.60 8.93
CA LYS A 100 -2.72 8.67 10.34
C LYS A 100 -3.84 7.68 10.62
N LEU A 101 -3.67 6.87 11.65
CA LEU A 101 -4.71 5.96 12.11
C LEU A 101 -5.80 6.75 12.84
N ARG A 102 -7.04 6.43 12.51
CA ARG A 102 -8.21 7.06 13.11
C ARG A 102 -8.92 6.10 14.05
#